data_869d63a2345949c0350f571abcb9d847
#
_entry.id   869d63a2345949c0350f571abcb9d847
#
_cell.length_a   1.000
_cell.length_b   1.000
_cell.length_c   1.000
_cell.angle_alpha   90.00
_cell.angle_beta   90.00
_cell.angle_gamma   90.00
#
_symmetry.space_group_name_H-M   'P 1'
#
loop_
_entity.id
_entity.type
_entity.pdbx_description
1 polymer ?
#
loop_
_entity_poly.entity_id
_entity_poly.type
_entity_poly.pdbx_seq_one_letter_code
_entity_poly.pdbx_strand_id
1 'polypeptide(L)'
;MRITPRRGRLVVATALAAVLGLASPAWAVPSSTTVTATPQSAEVGTQVQLAATVDCPADATGGLGVTFFDGNTLLDTVPVNANGQASHTTTFTTAGSHTITAAYNGTAECDASSSTTTVQVTSTPTPPGPTPGFCLLACGGLINFTTGDIKNTVNINK
;
A
#
# COMPACT_ATOMS: atom_id res chain seq x y z
N MET A 1 78.92 -60.57 12.14
CA MET A 1 77.59 -60.49 11.53
C MET A 1 76.75 -59.57 12.41
N ARG A 2 76.49 -58.29 12.01
CA ARG A 2 75.83 -57.30 12.84
C ARG A 2 74.45 -57.02 12.21
N ILE A 3 73.40 -57.30 12.96
CA ILE A 3 72.00 -57.06 12.56
C ILE A 3 71.59 -55.73 13.21
N THR A 4 71.28 -54.72 12.38
CA THR A 4 70.74 -53.45 12.80
C THR A 4 69.21 -53.52 12.80
N PRO A 5 68.54 -53.09 13.88
CA PRO A 5 67.08 -53.02 13.87
C PRO A 5 66.57 -51.74 13.13
N ARG A 6 65.73 -51.97 12.15
CA ARG A 6 64.99 -50.89 11.47
C ARG A 6 63.90 -50.35 12.40
N ARG A 7 64.00 -49.03 12.75
CA ARG A 7 62.98 -48.30 13.46
C ARG A 7 61.83 -48.04 12.50
N GLY A 8 60.70 -48.72 12.73
CA GLY A 8 59.40 -48.36 12.07
C GLY A 8 58.93 -47.03 12.54
N ARG A 9 58.73 -46.11 11.59
CA ARG A 9 57.97 -44.82 11.82
C ARG A 9 56.53 -45.15 11.77
N LEU A 10 55.83 -44.98 12.90
CA LEU A 10 54.40 -45.03 13.02
C LEU A 10 53.85 -43.70 12.41
N VAL A 11 53.21 -43.77 11.26
CA VAL A 11 52.49 -42.66 10.67
C VAL A 11 51.08 -42.68 11.27
N VAL A 12 50.83 -41.75 12.20
CA VAL A 12 49.48 -41.53 12.72
C VAL A 12 48.73 -40.69 11.67
N ALA A 13 47.88 -41.34 10.90
CA ALA A 13 46.97 -40.66 10.01
C ALA A 13 45.76 -40.14 10.83
N THR A 14 45.76 -38.85 11.16
CA THR A 14 44.58 -38.15 11.71
C THR A 14 43.58 -37.94 10.60
N ALA A 15 42.54 -38.75 10.59
CA ALA A 15 41.37 -38.54 9.72
C ALA A 15 40.56 -37.35 10.27
N LEU A 16 40.65 -36.19 9.58
CA LEU A 16 39.80 -35.04 9.83
C LEU A 16 38.45 -35.32 9.17
N ALA A 17 37.46 -35.79 9.96
CA ALA A 17 36.09 -35.92 9.50
C ALA A 17 35.47 -34.48 9.36
N ALA A 18 35.45 -33.96 8.13
CA ALA A 18 34.69 -32.76 7.79
C ALA A 18 33.18 -33.09 7.84
N VAL A 19 32.52 -32.69 8.91
CA VAL A 19 31.06 -32.68 8.98
C VAL A 19 30.58 -31.54 8.09
N LEU A 20 30.34 -31.83 6.82
CA LEU A 20 29.61 -30.96 5.92
C LEU A 20 28.12 -30.99 6.38
N GLY A 21 27.75 -30.05 7.24
CA GLY A 21 26.36 -29.81 7.56
C GLY A 21 25.61 -29.47 6.27
N LEU A 22 24.76 -30.40 5.82
CA LEU A 22 23.82 -30.15 4.76
C LEU A 22 22.78 -29.15 5.32
N ALA A 23 23.07 -27.84 5.24
CA ALA A 23 22.05 -26.81 5.41
C ALA A 23 21.08 -27.01 4.25
N SER A 24 19.93 -27.63 4.51
CA SER A 24 18.83 -27.62 3.55
C SER A 24 18.47 -26.17 3.26
N PRO A 25 18.39 -25.75 1.99
CA PRO A 25 17.86 -24.43 1.69
C PRO A 25 16.44 -24.36 2.29
N ALA A 26 16.22 -23.41 3.18
CA ALA A 26 14.88 -23.10 3.63
C ALA A 26 14.15 -22.54 2.39
N TRP A 27 13.18 -23.29 1.87
CA TRP A 27 12.32 -22.84 0.79
C TRP A 27 11.19 -22.03 1.44
N ALA A 28 11.07 -20.75 1.07
CA ALA A 28 9.93 -19.96 1.47
C ALA A 28 8.65 -20.63 0.95
N VAL A 29 7.58 -20.60 1.75
CA VAL A 29 6.28 -21.16 1.34
C VAL A 29 5.50 -20.11 0.56
N PRO A 30 4.65 -20.52 -0.39
CA PRO A 30 3.80 -19.59 -1.13
C PRO A 30 2.94 -18.76 -0.20
N SER A 31 2.84 -17.47 -0.47
CA SER A 31 1.92 -16.54 0.18
C SER A 31 0.90 -16.00 -0.79
N SER A 32 -0.19 -15.43 -0.28
CA SER A 32 -1.13 -14.64 -1.06
C SER A 32 -1.40 -13.31 -0.38
N THR A 33 -1.56 -12.26 -1.19
CA THR A 33 -1.90 -10.93 -0.72
C THR A 33 -3.27 -10.53 -1.24
N THR A 34 -4.09 -9.90 -0.41
CA THR A 34 -5.32 -9.21 -0.82
C THR A 34 -5.24 -7.76 -0.42
N VAL A 35 -5.83 -6.85 -1.21
CA VAL A 35 -5.87 -5.42 -0.89
C VAL A 35 -7.27 -4.87 -1.06
N THR A 36 -7.67 -4.02 -0.13
CA THR A 36 -8.93 -3.28 -0.14
C THR A 36 -8.66 -1.80 0.08
N ALA A 37 -9.53 -0.95 -0.48
CA ALA A 37 -9.53 0.48 -0.25
C ALA A 37 -10.90 0.90 0.31
N THR A 38 -10.89 1.74 1.34
CA THR A 38 -12.11 2.24 1.97
C THR A 38 -12.02 3.74 2.20
N PRO A 39 -12.90 4.52 1.58
CA PRO A 39 -13.87 4.14 0.55
C PRO A 39 -13.21 3.82 -0.80
N GLN A 40 -13.88 3.05 -1.66
CA GLN A 40 -13.44 2.81 -3.05
C GLN A 40 -13.74 3.98 -4.00
N SER A 41 -14.57 4.93 -3.55
CA SER A 41 -14.86 6.17 -4.26
C SER A 41 -14.74 7.32 -3.29
N ALA A 42 -13.94 8.33 -3.62
CA ALA A 42 -13.61 9.46 -2.76
C ALA A 42 -13.53 10.75 -3.57
N GLU A 43 -13.69 11.90 -2.92
CA GLU A 43 -13.36 13.19 -3.51
C GLU A 43 -11.87 13.49 -3.35
N VAL A 44 -11.31 14.31 -4.24
CA VAL A 44 -9.95 14.84 -4.12
C VAL A 44 -9.72 15.40 -2.70
N GLY A 45 -8.62 15.00 -2.07
CA GLY A 45 -8.26 15.41 -0.72
C GLY A 45 -8.93 14.61 0.40
N THR A 46 -9.84 13.68 0.09
CA THR A 46 -10.44 12.80 1.09
C THR A 46 -9.49 11.66 1.46
N GLN A 47 -9.47 11.31 2.73
CA GLN A 47 -8.69 10.17 3.21
C GLN A 47 -9.27 8.84 2.74
N VAL A 48 -8.40 7.97 2.24
CA VAL A 48 -8.71 6.60 1.87
C VAL A 48 -7.79 5.67 2.65
N GLN A 49 -8.38 4.71 3.35
CA GLN A 49 -7.63 3.66 4.03
C GLN A 49 -7.39 2.50 3.07
N LEU A 50 -6.14 2.13 2.90
CA LEU A 50 -5.68 0.95 2.18
C LEU A 50 -5.39 -0.13 3.22
N ALA A 51 -5.97 -1.30 3.07
CA ALA A 51 -5.73 -2.43 3.95
C ALA A 51 -5.31 -3.64 3.11
N ALA A 52 -4.14 -4.18 3.41
CA ALA A 52 -3.63 -5.41 2.84
C ALA A 52 -3.69 -6.53 3.88
N THR A 53 -4.04 -7.73 3.42
CA THR A 53 -3.96 -8.96 4.22
C THR A 53 -3.06 -9.94 3.46
N VAL A 54 -2.05 -10.41 4.15
CA VAL A 54 -1.10 -11.43 3.69
C VAL A 54 -1.48 -12.74 4.36
N ASP A 55 -1.79 -13.74 3.54
CA ASP A 55 -1.99 -15.12 4.00
C ASP A 55 -0.75 -15.95 3.66
N CYS A 56 -0.09 -16.42 4.69
CA CYS A 56 1.07 -17.29 4.60
C CYS A 56 0.98 -18.37 5.68
N PRO A 57 1.20 -19.66 5.36
CA PRO A 57 1.20 -20.74 6.35
C PRO A 57 2.31 -20.62 7.41
N ALA A 58 3.35 -19.84 7.13
CA ALA A 58 4.43 -19.49 8.06
C ALA A 58 4.26 -18.06 8.60
N ASP A 59 5.25 -17.55 9.33
CA ASP A 59 5.21 -16.19 9.88
C ASP A 59 5.47 -15.16 8.78
N ALA A 60 4.46 -14.35 8.47
CA ALA A 60 4.57 -13.25 7.51
C ALA A 60 5.23 -11.99 8.09
N THR A 61 5.52 -11.96 9.40
CA THR A 61 6.17 -10.81 10.07
C THR A 61 7.68 -10.82 9.89
N GLY A 62 8.36 -9.77 10.32
CA GLY A 62 9.83 -9.74 10.38
C GLY A 62 10.55 -9.38 9.07
N GLY A 63 9.82 -9.18 7.96
CA GLY A 63 10.36 -8.64 6.70
C GLY A 63 10.14 -7.14 6.56
N LEU A 64 10.29 -6.60 5.34
CA LEU A 64 10.00 -5.21 5.03
C LEU A 64 8.49 -4.90 5.14
N GLY A 65 7.64 -5.92 5.06
CA GLY A 65 6.20 -5.78 5.11
C GLY A 65 5.56 -5.63 3.73
N VAL A 66 4.49 -4.84 3.66
CA VAL A 66 3.75 -4.55 2.42
C VAL A 66 4.08 -3.15 1.93
N THR A 67 4.47 -3.05 0.67
CA THR A 67 4.68 -1.78 -0.02
C THR A 67 3.43 -1.43 -0.83
N PHE A 68 2.89 -0.24 -0.59
CA PHE A 68 1.74 0.29 -1.32
C PHE A 68 2.20 1.24 -2.42
N PHE A 69 1.59 1.09 -3.61
CA PHE A 69 1.83 1.95 -4.76
C PHE A 69 0.51 2.50 -5.31
N ASP A 70 0.55 3.71 -5.89
CA ASP A 70 -0.47 4.24 -6.79
C ASP A 70 0.12 4.27 -8.20
N GLY A 71 -0.31 3.35 -9.06
CA GLY A 71 0.36 3.08 -10.32
C GLY A 71 1.83 2.71 -10.10
N ASN A 72 2.74 3.60 -10.52
CA ASN A 72 4.19 3.44 -10.33
C ASN A 72 4.75 4.28 -9.18
N THR A 73 3.91 5.03 -8.48
CA THR A 73 4.34 5.91 -7.38
C THR A 73 4.30 5.16 -6.06
N LEU A 74 5.42 5.10 -5.37
CA LEU A 74 5.50 4.57 -4.01
C LEU A 74 4.70 5.48 -3.06
N LEU A 75 3.77 4.87 -2.31
CA LEU A 75 3.04 5.55 -1.23
C LEU A 75 3.74 5.35 0.12
N ASP A 76 3.89 4.09 0.53
CA ASP A 76 4.51 3.73 1.81
C ASP A 76 4.88 2.23 1.85
N THR A 77 5.73 1.87 2.82
CA THR A 77 6.02 0.47 3.17
C THR A 77 5.70 0.26 4.65
N VAL A 78 4.76 -0.64 4.93
CA VAL A 78 4.19 -0.86 6.25
C VAL A 78 4.50 -2.29 6.71
N PRO A 79 5.05 -2.49 7.93
CA PRO A 79 5.25 -3.82 8.48
C PRO A 79 3.94 -4.59 8.60
N VAL A 80 4.01 -5.90 8.36
CA VAL A 80 2.88 -6.81 8.58
C VAL A 80 2.78 -7.12 10.08
N ASN A 81 1.59 -7.01 10.65
CA ASN A 81 1.33 -7.37 12.03
C ASN A 81 1.14 -8.88 12.21
N ALA A 82 1.05 -9.36 13.46
CA ALA A 82 0.88 -10.77 13.79
C ALA A 82 -0.39 -11.43 13.20
N ASN A 83 -1.34 -10.64 12.71
CA ASN A 83 -2.56 -11.13 12.06
C ASN A 83 -2.43 -11.14 10.52
N GLY A 84 -1.23 -10.93 9.99
CA GLY A 84 -1.00 -10.85 8.55
C GLY A 84 -1.47 -9.54 7.90
N GLN A 85 -1.70 -8.46 8.66
CA GLN A 85 -2.30 -7.23 8.15
C GLN A 85 -1.31 -6.08 8.11
N ALA A 86 -1.45 -5.23 7.08
CA ALA A 86 -0.79 -3.94 6.96
C ALA A 86 -1.80 -2.90 6.46
N SER A 87 -1.78 -1.69 7.01
CA SER A 87 -2.69 -0.62 6.61
C SER A 87 -1.98 0.71 6.45
N HIS A 88 -2.36 1.45 5.42
CA HIS A 88 -1.86 2.79 5.13
C HIS A 88 -3.03 3.72 4.83
N THR A 89 -2.97 4.96 5.30
CA THR A 89 -3.97 5.99 4.99
C THR A 89 -3.34 7.03 4.07
N THR A 90 -3.99 7.28 2.95
CA THR A 90 -3.51 8.23 1.95
C THR A 90 -4.62 9.18 1.49
N THR A 91 -4.24 10.23 0.77
CA THR A 91 -5.15 11.16 0.09
C THR A 91 -4.71 11.32 -1.35
N PHE A 92 -5.67 11.39 -2.27
CA PHE A 92 -5.39 11.60 -3.69
C PHE A 92 -5.61 13.07 -4.06
N THR A 93 -4.66 13.66 -4.77
CA THR A 93 -4.70 15.07 -5.18
C THR A 93 -5.23 15.26 -6.60
N THR A 94 -5.39 14.18 -7.35
CA THR A 94 -5.87 14.17 -8.74
C THR A 94 -7.17 13.37 -8.83
N ALA A 95 -8.09 13.85 -9.64
CA ALA A 95 -9.30 13.09 -9.97
C ALA A 95 -8.97 12.05 -11.06
N GLY A 96 -9.63 10.91 -10.99
CA GLY A 96 -9.46 9.82 -11.93
C GLY A 96 -9.48 8.45 -11.26
N SER A 97 -9.08 7.44 -12.02
CA SER A 97 -8.95 6.07 -11.55
C SER A 97 -7.52 5.83 -11.07
N HIS A 98 -7.35 5.54 -9.78
CA HIS A 98 -6.09 5.21 -9.14
C HIS A 98 -5.99 3.70 -8.95
N THR A 99 -4.97 3.09 -9.54
CA THR A 99 -4.71 1.65 -9.37
C THR A 99 -3.74 1.45 -8.23
N ILE A 100 -4.24 0.92 -7.14
CA ILE A 100 -3.46 0.66 -5.93
C ILE A 100 -2.91 -0.76 -5.98
N THR A 101 -1.62 -0.89 -5.83
CA THR A 101 -0.93 -2.18 -5.69
C THR A 101 -0.41 -2.31 -4.27
N ALA A 102 -0.73 -3.42 -3.61
CA ALA A 102 -0.10 -3.84 -2.37
C ALA A 102 0.84 -5.01 -2.68
N ALA A 103 2.13 -4.80 -2.51
CA ALA A 103 3.18 -5.78 -2.74
C ALA A 103 3.78 -6.23 -1.41
N TYR A 104 3.52 -7.46 -1.02
CA TYR A 104 4.20 -8.09 0.10
C TYR A 104 5.63 -8.48 -0.32
N ASN A 105 6.61 -8.00 0.41
CA ASN A 105 8.02 -8.16 0.05
C ASN A 105 8.61 -9.54 0.40
N GLY A 106 7.81 -10.39 1.06
CA GLY A 106 8.27 -11.70 1.51
C GLY A 106 9.15 -11.65 2.76
N THR A 107 9.44 -12.84 3.28
CA THR A 107 10.39 -13.11 4.37
C THR A 107 11.27 -14.30 3.99
N ALA A 108 12.12 -14.78 4.91
CA ALA A 108 12.85 -16.03 4.72
C ALA A 108 11.92 -17.26 4.66
N GLU A 109 10.70 -17.13 5.17
CA GLU A 109 9.73 -18.23 5.32
C GLU A 109 8.54 -18.12 4.37
N CYS A 110 8.21 -16.90 3.90
CA CYS A 110 7.07 -16.62 3.02
C CYS A 110 7.53 -15.98 1.71
N ASP A 111 7.08 -16.50 0.58
CA ASP A 111 7.33 -15.88 -0.74
C ASP A 111 6.67 -14.51 -0.84
N ALA A 112 7.22 -13.67 -1.71
CA ALA A 112 6.60 -12.39 -2.06
C ALA A 112 5.31 -12.62 -2.86
N SER A 113 4.31 -11.75 -2.65
CA SER A 113 3.04 -11.78 -3.37
C SER A 113 2.47 -10.37 -3.52
N SER A 114 1.51 -10.17 -4.42
CA SER A 114 0.90 -8.86 -4.62
C SER A 114 -0.56 -8.96 -5.03
N SER A 115 -1.29 -7.86 -4.82
CA SER A 115 -2.67 -7.69 -5.23
C SER A 115 -2.94 -6.25 -5.64
N THR A 116 -3.98 -6.03 -6.43
CA THR A 116 -4.37 -4.70 -6.88
C THR A 116 -5.84 -4.43 -6.60
N THR A 117 -6.16 -3.15 -6.34
CA THR A 117 -7.53 -2.63 -6.27
C THR A 117 -7.59 -1.27 -6.94
N THR A 118 -8.78 -0.75 -7.18
CA THR A 118 -8.95 0.55 -7.82
C THR A 118 -9.74 1.48 -6.92
N VAL A 119 -9.29 2.74 -6.82
CA VAL A 119 -9.99 3.84 -6.17
C VAL A 119 -10.43 4.84 -7.22
N GLN A 120 -11.72 5.19 -7.23
CA GLN A 120 -12.26 6.23 -8.10
C GLN A 120 -12.27 7.56 -7.35
N VAL A 121 -11.49 8.52 -7.83
CA VAL A 121 -11.39 9.85 -7.22
C VAL A 121 -12.14 10.85 -8.11
N THR A 122 -13.12 11.54 -7.52
CA THR A 122 -13.89 12.59 -8.19
C THR A 122 -13.35 13.96 -7.83
N SER A 123 -13.44 14.91 -8.77
CA SER A 123 -13.17 16.33 -8.46
C SER A 123 -14.21 16.83 -7.47
N THR A 124 -13.79 17.64 -6.52
CA THR A 124 -14.72 18.40 -5.68
C THR A 124 -15.62 19.24 -6.57
N PRO A 125 -16.95 19.18 -6.42
CA PRO A 125 -17.85 20.01 -7.22
C PRO A 125 -17.47 21.48 -7.05
N THR A 126 -17.11 22.14 -8.14
CA THR A 126 -16.94 23.60 -8.10
C THR A 126 -18.34 24.19 -7.78
N PRO A 127 -18.48 25.00 -6.71
CA PRO A 127 -19.75 25.69 -6.47
C PRO A 127 -20.14 26.40 -7.74
N PRO A 128 -21.43 26.38 -8.16
CA PRO A 128 -21.87 27.14 -9.31
C PRO A 128 -21.43 28.59 -9.08
N GLY A 129 -20.64 29.11 -10.01
CA GLY A 129 -20.24 30.50 -9.98
C GLY A 129 -21.51 31.38 -9.86
N PRO A 130 -21.41 32.59 -9.31
CA PRO A 130 -22.55 33.46 -9.23
C PRO A 130 -23.15 33.59 -10.62
N THR A 131 -24.31 32.97 -10.82
CA THR A 131 -25.09 33.14 -12.05
C THR A 131 -25.32 34.61 -12.22
N PRO A 132 -25.01 35.22 -13.40
CA PRO A 132 -25.37 36.62 -13.64
C PRO A 132 -26.86 36.74 -13.39
N GLY A 133 -27.20 37.57 -12.40
CA GLY A 133 -28.60 37.77 -12.00
C GLY A 133 -29.42 38.19 -13.22
N PHE A 134 -30.45 37.41 -13.53
CA PHE A 134 -31.41 37.80 -14.59
C PHE A 134 -32.23 38.99 -14.09
N CYS A 135 -32.00 40.13 -14.69
CA CYS A 135 -32.71 41.37 -14.34
C CYS A 135 -33.99 41.46 -15.17
N LEU A 136 -35.14 41.18 -14.56
CA LEU A 136 -36.43 41.14 -15.24
C LEU A 136 -37.05 42.51 -15.52
N LEU A 137 -36.63 43.56 -14.82
CA LEU A 137 -37.12 44.94 -14.98
C LEU A 137 -35.99 45.92 -14.72
N ALA A 138 -35.54 46.58 -15.76
CA ALA A 138 -34.56 47.66 -15.78
C ALA A 138 -33.51 47.64 -14.68
N CYS A 139 -32.26 47.48 -15.04
CA CYS A 139 -31.08 47.39 -14.15
C CYS A 139 -30.91 48.65 -13.26
N GLY A 140 -31.82 48.92 -12.43
CA GLY A 140 -31.89 50.02 -11.48
C GLY A 140 -32.82 49.65 -10.34
N GLY A 141 -33.08 48.45 -10.26
CA GLY A 141 -34.12 47.79 -9.83
C GLY A 141 -34.57 47.51 -8.45
N LEU A 142 -35.76 46.99 -8.44
CA LEU A 142 -36.49 46.66 -7.21
C LEU A 142 -36.45 45.18 -6.80
N ILE A 143 -35.99 44.26 -7.69
CA ILE A 143 -36.02 42.84 -7.37
C ILE A 143 -34.83 42.14 -8.00
N ASN A 144 -33.98 41.55 -7.20
CA ASN A 144 -32.85 40.69 -7.61
C ASN A 144 -33.15 39.23 -7.21
N PHE A 145 -33.37 38.37 -8.20
CA PHE A 145 -33.51 36.93 -7.96
C PHE A 145 -32.20 36.22 -8.28
N THR A 146 -31.53 35.71 -7.28
CA THR A 146 -30.42 34.76 -7.44
C THR A 146 -31.01 33.36 -7.37
N THR A 147 -30.95 32.64 -8.49
CA THR A 147 -31.27 31.20 -8.51
C THR A 147 -30.07 30.40 -7.98
N GLY A 148 -30.12 30.04 -6.72
CA GLY A 148 -29.05 29.23 -6.11
C GLY A 148 -29.23 28.99 -4.63
N ASP A 149 -29.91 29.88 -3.97
CA ASP A 149 -30.30 29.69 -2.58
C ASP A 149 -31.64 30.38 -2.38
N ILE A 150 -32.70 29.64 -2.08
CA ILE A 150 -34.02 30.21 -1.80
C ILE A 150 -33.97 30.86 -0.41
N LYS A 151 -33.20 31.92 -0.28
CA LYS A 151 -33.38 32.89 0.80
C LYS A 151 -34.16 34.08 0.22
N ASN A 152 -35.43 34.03 0.49
CA ASN A 152 -36.39 35.10 0.12
C ASN A 152 -36.02 36.37 0.89
N THR A 153 -35.09 37.17 0.37
CA THR A 153 -34.79 38.51 0.93
C THR A 153 -35.38 39.56 -0.01
N VAL A 154 -36.56 40.00 0.32
CA VAL A 154 -37.15 41.17 -0.33
C VAL A 154 -36.58 42.43 0.33
N ASN A 155 -35.70 43.12 -0.35
CA ASN A 155 -35.19 44.42 0.10
C ASN A 155 -36.04 45.54 -0.55
N ILE A 156 -36.93 46.10 0.23
CA ILE A 156 -37.76 47.23 -0.18
C ILE A 156 -37.06 48.50 0.33
N ASN A 157 -36.35 49.21 -0.54
CA ASN A 157 -35.89 50.57 -0.25
C ASN A 157 -37.05 51.56 -0.50
N LYS A 158 -37.42 52.26 0.56
CA LYS A 158 -38.32 53.46 0.47
C LYS A 158 -37.51 54.66 0.01
#